data_d5ca734d125ed466f53998ed43ea1c91
#
_entry.id   d5ca734d125ed466f53998ed43ea1c91
#
_cell.length_a   1.000
_cell.length_b   1.000
_cell.length_c   1.000
_cell.angle_alpha   90.00
_cell.angle_beta   90.00
_cell.angle_gamma   90.00
#
_symmetry.space_group_name_H-M   'P 1'
#
loop_
_entity.id
_entity.type
_entity.pdbx_description
1 polymer ?
#
loop_
_entity_poly.entity_id
_entity_poly.type
_entity_poly.pdbx_seq_one_letter_code
_entity_poly.pdbx_strand_id
1 'polypeptide(L)'
;PFTNTGYGHSFYHSDGFQIAGFDNYVDIMRVSYVLVDVDERKNTILKMANDIAHAKGLRLRDDAGLLEEVCGLVEWPNVLCGRIDETFMNLPDEVLVTSMRVHQKYFALENENGDIAPYFLAVANRKSDIQTDSLIIKGNERVLRARLSDALFFWQTDQNKSLKEYREKLGSITFYKGLGQVSQKVDRMERLAALIASFIPECSEADAFQ
;
A
#
# COMPACT_ATOMS: atom_id res chain seq x y z
N PRO A 1 -0.05 34.46 -16.76
CA PRO A 1 -1.29 34.76 -17.45
C PRO A 1 -2.26 33.61 -17.27
N PHE A 2 -3.50 33.91 -16.86
CA PHE A 2 -4.56 32.91 -16.84
C PHE A 2 -5.00 32.65 -18.30
N THR A 3 -5.08 31.37 -18.67
CA THR A 3 -5.54 30.97 -19.99
C THR A 3 -6.78 30.09 -19.83
N ASN A 4 -7.64 30.05 -20.84
CA ASN A 4 -8.77 29.15 -20.93
C ASN A 4 -8.42 27.87 -21.71
N THR A 5 -7.14 27.55 -21.86
CA THR A 5 -6.66 26.35 -22.51
C THR A 5 -6.42 25.25 -21.47
N GLY A 6 -7.07 24.11 -21.63
CA GLY A 6 -6.88 22.90 -20.86
C GLY A 6 -6.16 21.82 -21.67
N TYR A 7 -5.69 20.78 -20.95
CA TYR A 7 -5.06 19.58 -21.54
C TYR A 7 -5.71 18.34 -20.92
N GLY A 8 -5.86 17.31 -21.70
CA GLY A 8 -6.37 16.02 -21.24
C GLY A 8 -5.26 15.09 -20.75
N HIS A 9 -5.58 13.79 -20.74
CA HIS A 9 -4.62 12.74 -20.36
C HIS A 9 -3.39 12.76 -21.26
N SER A 10 -2.20 12.82 -20.66
CA SER A 10 -0.92 13.07 -21.35
C SER A 10 -0.61 12.08 -22.49
N PHE A 11 -1.09 10.84 -22.41
CA PHE A 11 -0.88 9.82 -23.45
C PHE A 11 -1.99 9.69 -24.47
N TYR A 12 -3.21 10.18 -24.19
CA TYR A 12 -4.37 9.97 -25.02
C TYR A 12 -4.93 11.24 -25.62
N HIS A 13 -4.66 12.40 -25.00
CA HIS A 13 -5.16 13.69 -25.44
C HIS A 13 -4.20 14.80 -24.97
N SER A 14 -3.03 14.87 -25.61
CA SER A 14 -1.99 15.87 -25.31
C SER A 14 -2.27 17.24 -25.93
N ASP A 15 -3.18 17.32 -26.91
CA ASP A 15 -3.50 18.58 -27.56
C ASP A 15 -4.35 19.48 -26.66
N GLY A 16 -4.04 20.80 -26.67
CA GLY A 16 -4.79 21.77 -25.90
C GLY A 16 -6.19 21.99 -26.46
N PHE A 17 -7.16 22.19 -25.57
CA PHE A 17 -8.54 22.54 -25.92
C PHE A 17 -8.99 23.81 -25.20
N GLN A 18 -10.00 24.48 -25.76
CA GLN A 18 -10.55 25.70 -25.17
C GLN A 18 -11.66 25.36 -24.17
N ILE A 19 -11.62 25.99 -23.00
CA ILE A 19 -12.61 25.83 -21.94
C ILE A 19 -13.56 27.04 -22.01
N ALA A 20 -14.84 26.76 -22.28
CA ALA A 20 -15.88 27.80 -22.36
C ALA A 20 -16.62 28.04 -21.03
N GLY A 21 -16.61 27.07 -20.12
CA GLY A 21 -17.26 27.13 -18.81
C GLY A 21 -17.05 25.82 -18.03
N PHE A 22 -17.56 25.76 -16.79
CA PHE A 22 -17.33 24.59 -15.92
C PHE A 22 -17.95 23.30 -16.48
N ASP A 23 -19.18 23.34 -16.94
CA ASP A 23 -19.84 22.15 -17.49
C ASP A 23 -19.12 21.67 -18.76
N ASN A 24 -18.73 22.59 -19.64
CA ASN A 24 -17.91 22.28 -20.81
C ASN A 24 -16.54 21.70 -20.39
N TYR A 25 -15.92 22.17 -19.30
CA TYR A 25 -14.66 21.65 -18.79
C TYR A 25 -14.78 20.19 -18.38
N VAL A 26 -15.79 19.83 -17.56
CA VAL A 26 -15.98 18.47 -17.08
C VAL A 26 -16.20 17.50 -18.24
N ASP A 27 -17.03 17.86 -19.22
CA ASP A 27 -17.32 17.03 -20.39
C ASP A 27 -16.07 16.84 -21.28
N ILE A 28 -15.34 17.91 -21.57
CA ILE A 28 -14.10 17.82 -22.36
C ILE A 28 -13.05 16.98 -21.64
N MET A 29 -12.87 17.17 -20.34
CA MET A 29 -11.92 16.36 -19.56
C MET A 29 -12.27 14.89 -19.63
N ARG A 30 -13.55 14.52 -19.51
CA ARG A 30 -14.02 13.13 -19.61
C ARG A 30 -13.72 12.51 -20.98
N VAL A 31 -14.03 13.20 -22.08
CA VAL A 31 -13.72 12.69 -23.43
C VAL A 31 -12.21 12.69 -23.71
N SER A 32 -11.45 13.48 -22.93
CA SER A 32 -9.99 13.54 -22.95
C SER A 32 -9.33 12.61 -21.93
N TYR A 33 -10.09 11.63 -21.40
CA TYR A 33 -9.65 10.59 -20.47
C TYR A 33 -9.16 11.10 -19.11
N VAL A 34 -9.84 12.10 -18.58
CA VAL A 34 -9.65 12.60 -17.22
C VAL A 34 -11.00 12.68 -16.51
N LEU A 35 -11.15 11.90 -15.44
CA LEU A 35 -12.28 11.99 -14.52
C LEU A 35 -11.94 13.05 -13.47
N VAL A 36 -12.57 14.22 -13.59
CA VAL A 36 -12.28 15.37 -12.69
C VAL A 36 -12.81 15.12 -11.28
N ASP A 37 -13.99 14.52 -11.18
CA ASP A 37 -14.64 14.25 -9.90
C ASP A 37 -13.92 13.12 -9.15
N VAL A 38 -13.52 13.42 -7.90
CA VAL A 38 -12.79 12.50 -7.03
C VAL A 38 -13.65 11.31 -6.61
N ASP A 39 -14.92 11.57 -6.27
CA ASP A 39 -15.83 10.52 -5.82
C ASP A 39 -16.20 9.59 -6.97
N GLU A 40 -16.33 10.11 -8.18
CA GLU A 40 -16.50 9.29 -9.37
C GLU A 40 -15.29 8.38 -9.61
N ARG A 41 -14.05 8.90 -9.47
CA ARG A 41 -12.85 8.07 -9.61
C ARG A 41 -12.80 6.97 -8.55
N LYS A 42 -13.07 7.29 -7.27
CA LYS A 42 -13.15 6.32 -6.19
C LYS A 42 -14.17 5.22 -6.47
N ASN A 43 -15.39 5.62 -6.85
CA ASN A 43 -16.46 4.68 -7.17
C ASN A 43 -16.12 3.79 -8.37
N THR A 44 -15.43 4.33 -9.37
CA THR A 44 -14.95 3.58 -10.53
C THR A 44 -13.92 2.53 -10.12
N ILE A 45 -12.94 2.91 -9.29
CA ILE A 45 -11.93 1.98 -8.76
C ILE A 45 -12.60 0.88 -7.94
N LEU A 46 -13.46 1.23 -7.00
CA LEU A 46 -14.15 0.27 -6.13
C LEU A 46 -15.02 -0.68 -6.92
N LYS A 47 -15.79 -0.18 -7.89
CA LYS A 47 -16.63 -1.01 -8.74
C LYS A 47 -15.79 -2.05 -9.50
N MET A 48 -14.75 -1.59 -10.21
CA MET A 48 -13.87 -2.50 -10.97
C MET A 48 -13.16 -3.50 -10.07
N ALA A 49 -12.68 -3.07 -8.89
CA ALA A 49 -12.02 -3.92 -7.92
C ALA A 49 -12.96 -5.01 -7.38
N ASN A 50 -14.18 -4.64 -7.02
CA ASN A 50 -15.19 -5.60 -6.55
C ASN A 50 -15.65 -6.56 -7.65
N ASP A 51 -15.85 -6.09 -8.88
CA ASP A 51 -16.21 -6.94 -10.01
C ASP A 51 -15.13 -8.03 -10.24
N ILE A 52 -13.85 -7.65 -10.16
CA ILE A 52 -12.71 -8.58 -10.28
C ILE A 52 -12.66 -9.56 -9.10
N ALA A 53 -12.84 -9.08 -7.87
CA ALA A 53 -12.86 -9.89 -6.67
C ALA A 53 -13.99 -10.94 -6.72
N HIS A 54 -15.22 -10.50 -7.00
CA HIS A 54 -16.38 -11.38 -7.13
C HIS A 54 -16.22 -12.43 -8.23
N ALA A 55 -15.63 -12.08 -9.38
CA ALA A 55 -15.34 -13.04 -10.45
C ALA A 55 -14.38 -14.15 -10.02
N LYS A 56 -13.65 -13.96 -8.91
CA LYS A 56 -12.73 -14.95 -8.32
C LYS A 56 -13.29 -15.62 -7.06
N GLY A 57 -14.51 -15.30 -6.64
CA GLY A 57 -15.07 -15.75 -5.36
C GLY A 57 -14.35 -15.17 -4.14
N LEU A 58 -13.81 -13.96 -4.29
CA LEU A 58 -13.05 -13.25 -3.26
C LEU A 58 -13.72 -11.92 -2.90
N ARG A 59 -13.19 -11.25 -1.88
CA ARG A 59 -13.59 -9.91 -1.48
C ARG A 59 -12.40 -8.95 -1.57
N LEU A 60 -12.69 -7.70 -1.88
CA LEU A 60 -11.72 -6.62 -1.72
C LEU A 60 -11.51 -6.36 -0.22
N ARG A 61 -10.26 -6.41 0.25
CA ARG A 61 -9.93 -5.99 1.61
C ARG A 61 -10.09 -4.48 1.75
N ASP A 62 -10.80 -4.06 2.78
CA ASP A 62 -11.11 -2.65 3.03
C ASP A 62 -9.83 -1.86 3.36
N ASP A 63 -9.55 -0.81 2.59
CA ASP A 63 -8.47 0.15 2.85
C ASP A 63 -8.84 1.52 2.28
N ALA A 64 -9.62 2.27 3.03
CA ALA A 64 -10.07 3.60 2.65
C ALA A 64 -8.90 4.59 2.43
N GLY A 65 -7.83 4.44 3.24
CA GLY A 65 -6.65 5.28 3.13
C GLY A 65 -5.87 5.03 1.83
N LEU A 66 -5.74 3.77 1.42
CA LEU A 66 -5.12 3.42 0.15
C LEU A 66 -5.98 3.87 -1.04
N LEU A 67 -7.30 3.73 -0.95
CA LEU A 67 -8.21 4.20 -1.98
C LEU A 67 -8.09 5.71 -2.20
N GLU A 68 -8.04 6.49 -1.12
CA GLU A 68 -7.83 7.93 -1.17
C GLU A 68 -6.52 8.29 -1.88
N GLU A 69 -5.43 7.64 -1.49
CA GLU A 69 -4.11 7.85 -2.07
C GLU A 69 -4.08 7.48 -3.56
N VAL A 70 -4.54 6.29 -3.91
CA VAL A 70 -4.52 5.79 -5.30
C VAL A 70 -5.43 6.64 -6.20
N CYS A 71 -6.59 7.06 -5.71
CA CYS A 71 -7.49 7.95 -6.44
C CYS A 71 -6.80 9.28 -6.83
N GLY A 72 -5.89 9.77 -5.99
CA GLY A 72 -5.08 10.96 -6.27
C GLY A 72 -3.95 10.74 -7.30
N LEU A 73 -3.59 9.49 -7.59
CA LEU A 73 -2.49 9.14 -8.49
C LEU A 73 -2.95 8.87 -9.93
N VAL A 74 -4.24 8.76 -10.19
CA VAL A 74 -4.78 8.40 -11.50
C VAL A 74 -5.84 9.38 -11.98
N GLU A 75 -5.89 9.60 -13.29
CA GLU A 75 -6.90 10.41 -13.96
C GLU A 75 -7.96 9.53 -14.64
N TRP A 76 -7.53 8.38 -15.15
CA TRP A 76 -8.37 7.39 -15.83
C TRP A 76 -8.07 5.99 -15.29
N PRO A 77 -8.74 5.59 -14.19
CA PRO A 77 -8.41 4.35 -13.50
C PRO A 77 -8.73 3.11 -14.32
N ASN A 78 -7.79 2.17 -14.37
CA ASN A 78 -7.95 0.82 -14.89
C ASN A 78 -7.42 -0.16 -13.85
N VAL A 79 -8.28 -0.98 -13.27
CA VAL A 79 -7.90 -1.94 -12.22
C VAL A 79 -7.43 -3.24 -12.84
N LEU A 80 -6.23 -3.66 -12.49
CA LEU A 80 -5.56 -4.86 -13.00
C LEU A 80 -5.32 -5.84 -11.87
N CYS A 81 -5.55 -7.13 -12.13
CA CYS A 81 -5.35 -8.19 -11.15
C CYS A 81 -4.09 -9.00 -11.46
N GLY A 82 -3.14 -9.00 -10.54
CA GLY A 82 -1.95 -9.86 -10.58
C GLY A 82 -2.02 -10.99 -9.55
N ARG A 83 -1.11 -11.95 -9.67
CA ARG A 83 -0.97 -13.08 -8.74
C ARG A 83 0.24 -12.88 -7.82
N ILE A 84 0.08 -13.34 -6.59
CA ILE A 84 1.17 -13.52 -5.63
C ILE A 84 1.66 -14.95 -5.79
N ASP A 85 2.98 -15.14 -5.78
CA ASP A 85 3.58 -16.47 -5.83
C ASP A 85 3.24 -17.22 -4.53
N GLU A 86 2.81 -18.45 -4.63
CA GLU A 86 2.35 -19.29 -3.50
C GLU A 86 3.44 -19.46 -2.44
N THR A 87 4.71 -19.38 -2.81
CA THR A 87 5.84 -19.47 -1.87
C THR A 87 5.81 -18.39 -0.80
N PHE A 88 5.18 -17.24 -1.06
CA PHE A 88 5.08 -16.12 -0.11
C PHE A 88 3.84 -16.18 0.77
N MET A 89 2.86 -17.03 0.46
CA MET A 89 1.61 -17.12 1.22
C MET A 89 1.77 -17.72 2.62
N ASN A 90 2.98 -18.18 2.97
CA ASN A 90 3.34 -18.55 4.35
C ASN A 90 3.84 -17.38 5.20
N LEU A 91 4.00 -16.19 4.62
CA LEU A 91 4.28 -14.98 5.37
C LEU A 91 3.03 -14.55 6.17
N PRO A 92 3.21 -13.90 7.34
CA PRO A 92 2.07 -13.28 8.02
C PRO A 92 1.34 -12.28 7.11
N ASP A 93 0.03 -12.22 7.26
CA ASP A 93 -0.83 -11.34 6.48
C ASP A 93 -0.40 -9.86 6.57
N GLU A 94 0.06 -9.44 7.75
CA GLU A 94 0.55 -8.08 7.98
C GLU A 94 1.78 -7.76 7.13
N VAL A 95 2.67 -8.74 6.93
CA VAL A 95 3.87 -8.58 6.09
C VAL A 95 3.48 -8.49 4.62
N LEU A 96 2.56 -9.37 4.18
CA LEU A 96 2.03 -9.35 2.81
C LEU A 96 1.34 -8.01 2.52
N VAL A 97 0.37 -7.62 3.35
CA VAL A 97 -0.41 -6.38 3.18
C VAL A 97 0.49 -5.15 3.22
N THR A 98 1.43 -5.07 4.17
CA THR A 98 2.35 -3.93 4.26
C THR A 98 3.22 -3.81 3.02
N SER A 99 3.77 -4.92 2.53
CA SER A 99 4.61 -4.95 1.32
C SER A 99 3.83 -4.48 0.08
N MET A 100 2.59 -4.90 -0.07
CA MET A 100 1.71 -4.48 -1.17
C MET A 100 1.29 -3.01 -1.05
N ARG A 101 0.82 -2.62 0.12
CA ARG A 101 0.21 -1.31 0.39
C ARG A 101 1.23 -0.18 0.38
N VAL A 102 2.28 -0.30 1.20
CA VAL A 102 3.20 0.83 1.48
C VAL A 102 4.08 1.14 0.28
N HIS A 103 4.60 0.11 -0.38
CA HIS A 103 5.60 0.29 -1.44
C HIS A 103 5.01 0.30 -2.84
N GLN A 104 3.93 -0.46 -3.10
CA GLN A 104 3.41 -0.68 -4.43
C GLN A 104 2.02 -0.09 -4.66
N LYS A 105 1.32 0.35 -3.60
CA LYS A 105 -0.05 0.85 -3.67
C LYS A 105 -1.03 -0.17 -4.27
N TYR A 106 -0.84 -1.45 -3.92
CA TYR A 106 -1.72 -2.53 -4.34
C TYR A 106 -2.74 -2.84 -3.26
N PHE A 107 -3.96 -3.15 -3.70
CA PHE A 107 -5.03 -3.64 -2.84
C PHE A 107 -4.92 -5.15 -2.69
N ALA A 108 -5.16 -5.64 -1.49
CA ALA A 108 -5.23 -7.06 -1.18
C ALA A 108 -6.65 -7.59 -1.44
N LEU A 109 -6.72 -8.87 -1.85
CA LEU A 109 -7.96 -9.64 -1.88
C LEU A 109 -7.94 -10.66 -0.75
N GLU A 110 -9.11 -10.95 -0.20
CA GLU A 110 -9.30 -11.91 0.89
C GLU A 110 -10.41 -12.91 0.57
N ASN A 111 -10.32 -14.10 1.17
CA ASN A 111 -11.39 -15.10 1.12
C ASN A 111 -12.52 -14.75 2.10
N GLU A 112 -13.55 -15.60 2.19
CA GLU A 112 -14.69 -15.43 3.10
C GLU A 112 -14.29 -15.45 4.58
N ASN A 113 -13.19 -16.11 4.92
CA ASN A 113 -12.67 -16.21 6.30
C ASN A 113 -11.83 -14.98 6.69
N GLY A 114 -11.48 -14.10 5.72
CA GLY A 114 -10.63 -12.94 5.93
C GLY A 114 -9.14 -13.19 5.70
N ASP A 115 -8.74 -14.41 5.27
CA ASP A 115 -7.34 -14.71 4.93
C ASP A 115 -6.96 -14.07 3.60
N ILE A 116 -5.73 -13.60 3.47
CA ILE A 116 -5.24 -13.00 2.23
C ILE A 116 -5.19 -14.04 1.11
N ALA A 117 -5.81 -13.72 -0.01
CA ALA A 117 -5.78 -14.53 -1.21
C ALA A 117 -4.51 -14.27 -2.05
N PRO A 118 -4.05 -15.22 -2.88
CA PRO A 118 -2.83 -15.09 -3.69
C PRO A 118 -3.03 -14.17 -4.91
N TYR A 119 -3.70 -13.03 -4.70
CA TYR A 119 -3.99 -12.03 -5.71
C TYR A 119 -3.86 -10.62 -5.14
N PHE A 120 -3.48 -9.69 -6.00
CA PHE A 120 -3.47 -8.27 -5.69
C PHE A 120 -4.11 -7.47 -6.82
N LEU A 121 -4.59 -6.26 -6.51
CA LEU A 121 -5.09 -5.34 -7.52
C LEU A 121 -4.18 -4.11 -7.58
N ALA A 122 -3.79 -3.77 -8.79
CA ALA A 122 -3.07 -2.54 -9.11
C ALA A 122 -3.97 -1.61 -9.95
N VAL A 123 -3.90 -0.31 -9.72
CA VAL A 123 -4.65 0.67 -10.51
C VAL A 123 -3.68 1.38 -11.45
N ALA A 124 -3.90 1.20 -12.74
CA ALA A 124 -3.14 1.86 -13.79
C ALA A 124 -3.88 3.11 -14.28
N ASN A 125 -3.12 4.18 -14.60
CA ASN A 125 -3.67 5.40 -15.19
C ASN A 125 -3.73 5.27 -16.72
N ARG A 126 -4.72 4.50 -17.23
CA ARG A 126 -4.82 4.26 -18.66
C ARG A 126 -6.13 3.57 -19.09
N LYS A 127 -6.45 3.63 -20.38
CA LYS A 127 -7.49 2.76 -20.96
C LYS A 127 -7.10 1.30 -20.87
N SER A 128 -8.08 0.43 -20.65
CA SER A 128 -7.89 -1.02 -20.76
C SER A 128 -7.52 -1.42 -22.20
N ASP A 129 -6.50 -2.25 -22.31
CA ASP A 129 -6.05 -2.90 -23.55
C ASP A 129 -5.39 -4.23 -23.19
N ILE A 130 -5.93 -5.32 -23.71
CA ILE A 130 -5.57 -6.70 -23.30
C ILE A 130 -4.05 -6.97 -23.37
N GLN A 131 -3.39 -6.52 -24.45
CA GLN A 131 -1.95 -6.79 -24.63
C GLN A 131 -1.12 -6.01 -23.63
N THR A 132 -1.38 -4.72 -23.49
CA THR A 132 -0.63 -3.85 -22.59
C THR A 132 -0.98 -4.13 -21.12
N ASP A 133 -2.24 -4.42 -20.79
CA ASP A 133 -2.65 -4.81 -19.44
C ASP A 133 -1.92 -6.07 -18.99
N SER A 134 -1.78 -7.07 -19.87
CA SER A 134 -1.00 -8.29 -19.60
C SER A 134 0.50 -7.99 -19.33
N LEU A 135 1.10 -7.05 -20.05
CA LEU A 135 2.48 -6.65 -19.81
C LEU A 135 2.64 -5.92 -18.48
N ILE A 136 1.70 -5.03 -18.15
CA ILE A 136 1.69 -4.30 -16.87
C ILE A 136 1.54 -5.28 -15.70
N ILE A 137 0.59 -6.23 -15.81
CA ILE A 137 0.38 -7.26 -14.77
C ILE A 137 1.68 -8.03 -14.53
N LYS A 138 2.32 -8.56 -15.57
CA LYS A 138 3.60 -9.28 -15.45
C LYS A 138 4.71 -8.43 -14.84
N GLY A 139 4.75 -7.14 -15.19
CA GLY A 139 5.69 -6.19 -14.60
C GLY A 139 5.48 -6.02 -13.10
N ASN A 140 4.24 -5.82 -12.67
CA ASN A 140 3.85 -5.66 -11.27
C ASN A 140 4.08 -6.95 -10.46
N GLU A 141 3.75 -8.12 -11.01
CA GLU A 141 4.05 -9.43 -10.39
C GLU A 141 5.55 -9.62 -10.14
N ARG A 142 6.39 -9.23 -11.12
CA ARG A 142 7.85 -9.31 -10.98
C ARG A 142 8.38 -8.38 -9.89
N VAL A 143 7.87 -7.15 -9.80
CA VAL A 143 8.26 -6.18 -8.77
C VAL A 143 7.81 -6.68 -7.39
N LEU A 144 6.57 -7.13 -7.26
CA LEU A 144 6.05 -7.65 -6.01
C LEU A 144 6.82 -8.89 -5.55
N ARG A 145 7.14 -9.81 -6.46
CA ARG A 145 7.98 -10.99 -6.15
C ARG A 145 9.33 -10.60 -5.54
N ALA A 146 10.02 -9.61 -6.11
CA ALA A 146 11.29 -9.13 -5.57
C ALA A 146 11.12 -8.59 -4.14
N ARG A 147 10.08 -7.79 -3.89
CA ARG A 147 9.78 -7.23 -2.55
C ARG A 147 9.42 -8.30 -1.52
N LEU A 148 8.60 -9.28 -1.93
CA LEU A 148 8.23 -10.38 -1.04
C LEU A 148 9.40 -11.34 -0.78
N SER A 149 10.32 -11.50 -1.73
CA SER A 149 11.55 -12.27 -1.51
C SER A 149 12.44 -11.61 -0.44
N ASP A 150 12.58 -10.27 -0.47
CA ASP A 150 13.28 -9.52 0.58
C ASP A 150 12.56 -9.66 1.93
N ALA A 151 11.23 -9.52 1.95
CA ALA A 151 10.42 -9.66 3.15
C ALA A 151 10.55 -11.07 3.77
N LEU A 152 10.49 -12.11 2.95
CA LEU A 152 10.66 -13.50 3.39
C LEU A 152 12.06 -13.73 3.98
N PHE A 153 13.10 -13.22 3.33
CA PHE A 153 14.46 -13.31 3.84
C PHE A 153 14.61 -12.63 5.22
N PHE A 154 14.07 -11.43 5.38
CA PHE A 154 14.10 -10.73 6.67
C PHE A 154 13.27 -11.44 7.72
N TRP A 155 12.07 -11.88 7.39
CA TRP A 155 11.20 -12.66 8.27
C TRP A 155 11.90 -13.92 8.81
N GLN A 156 12.52 -14.70 7.94
CA GLN A 156 13.28 -15.91 8.32
C GLN A 156 14.52 -15.57 9.14
N THR A 157 15.21 -14.47 8.82
CA THR A 157 16.40 -14.03 9.55
C THR A 157 16.04 -13.56 10.96
N ASP A 158 14.93 -12.86 11.10
CA ASP A 158 14.47 -12.34 12.40
C ASP A 158 14.03 -13.46 13.36
N GLN A 159 13.53 -14.58 12.82
CA GLN A 159 13.17 -15.76 13.61
C GLN A 159 14.38 -16.55 14.16
N ASN A 160 15.57 -16.35 13.61
CA ASN A 160 16.77 -17.10 14.04
C ASN A 160 17.32 -16.66 15.39
N LYS A 161 16.87 -15.54 15.96
CA LYS A 161 17.36 -14.96 17.20
C LYS A 161 16.22 -14.40 18.03
N SER A 162 16.36 -14.52 19.35
CA SER A 162 15.46 -13.88 20.29
C SER A 162 15.62 -12.35 20.28
N LEU A 163 14.58 -11.62 20.68
CA LEU A 163 14.66 -10.15 20.86
C LEU A 163 15.78 -9.77 21.83
N LYS A 164 16.06 -10.59 22.84
CA LYS A 164 17.15 -10.39 23.80
C LYS A 164 18.52 -10.39 23.12
N GLU A 165 18.77 -11.31 22.18
CA GLU A 165 20.01 -11.36 21.42
C GLU A 165 20.15 -10.17 20.45
N TYR A 166 19.04 -9.69 19.88
CA TYR A 166 19.05 -8.47 19.07
C TYR A 166 19.31 -7.23 19.91
N ARG A 167 18.81 -7.17 21.17
CA ARG A 167 19.06 -6.06 22.09
C ARG A 167 20.56 -5.83 22.33
N GLU A 168 21.37 -6.88 22.42
CA GLU A 168 22.82 -6.77 22.62
C GLU A 168 23.50 -5.95 21.50
N LYS A 169 23.01 -6.03 20.27
CA LYS A 169 23.56 -5.28 19.13
C LYS A 169 23.25 -3.77 19.19
N LEU A 170 22.27 -3.35 19.95
CA LEU A 170 21.89 -1.95 20.09
C LEU A 170 22.97 -1.09 20.75
N GLY A 171 23.91 -1.73 21.47
CA GLY A 171 25.06 -1.06 22.04
C GLY A 171 26.06 -0.49 21.01
N SER A 172 26.04 -0.98 19.77
CA SER A 172 26.89 -0.47 18.69
C SER A 172 26.22 0.62 17.85
N ILE A 173 24.92 0.88 18.05
CA ILE A 173 24.14 1.83 17.26
C ILE A 173 24.04 3.16 17.99
N THR A 174 24.60 4.22 17.43
CA THR A 174 24.46 5.58 17.97
C THR A 174 23.04 6.08 17.78
N PHE A 175 22.38 6.46 18.90
CA PHE A 175 21.04 7.05 18.85
C PHE A 175 21.06 8.46 18.24
N TYR A 176 21.92 9.30 18.80
CA TYR A 176 22.18 10.64 18.30
C TYR A 176 23.55 11.11 18.83
N LYS A 177 24.26 11.92 18.04
CA LYS A 177 25.56 12.48 18.45
C LYS A 177 25.41 13.28 19.76
N GLY A 178 26.07 12.82 20.82
CA GLY A 178 26.02 13.41 22.16
C GLY A 178 24.89 12.89 23.07
N LEU A 179 23.97 12.06 22.57
CA LEU A 179 22.88 11.45 23.36
C LEU A 179 23.07 9.95 23.64
N GLY A 180 24.21 9.39 23.22
CA GLY A 180 24.58 8.02 23.50
C GLY A 180 24.08 6.98 22.51
N GLN A 181 24.05 5.73 22.95
CA GLN A 181 23.68 4.56 22.14
C GLN A 181 22.19 4.24 22.24
N VAL A 182 21.67 3.48 21.26
CA VAL A 182 20.26 3.01 21.27
C VAL A 182 19.99 2.13 22.49
N SER A 183 20.95 1.29 22.94
CA SER A 183 20.82 0.49 24.15
C SER A 183 20.50 1.34 25.40
N GLN A 184 21.17 2.48 25.58
CA GLN A 184 20.89 3.39 26.68
C GLN A 184 19.50 4.01 26.63
N LYS A 185 18.95 4.22 25.39
CA LYS A 185 17.56 4.63 25.23
C LYS A 185 16.60 3.52 25.65
N VAL A 186 16.88 2.27 25.25
CA VAL A 186 16.09 1.09 25.64
C VAL A 186 16.07 0.92 27.15
N ASP A 187 17.22 1.04 27.83
CA ASP A 187 17.32 0.95 29.30
C ASP A 187 16.47 1.99 30.03
N ARG A 188 16.37 3.21 29.46
CA ARG A 188 15.47 4.26 29.99
C ARG A 188 13.99 3.95 29.74
N MET A 189 13.65 3.40 28.57
CA MET A 189 12.28 3.00 28.23
C MET A 189 11.81 1.86 29.13
N GLU A 190 12.67 0.88 29.40
CA GLU A 190 12.40 -0.26 30.27
C GLU A 190 12.05 0.20 31.71
N ARG A 191 12.86 1.12 32.29
CA ARG A 191 12.58 1.69 33.62
C ARG A 191 11.28 2.50 33.63
N LEU A 192 11.00 3.25 32.56
CA LEU A 192 9.77 4.03 32.43
C LEU A 192 8.55 3.13 32.30
N ALA A 193 8.65 2.05 31.54
CA ALA A 193 7.57 1.08 31.37
C ALA A 193 7.21 0.42 32.72
N ALA A 194 8.22 -0.02 33.50
CA ALA A 194 8.00 -0.57 34.84
C ALA A 194 7.33 0.45 35.79
N LEU A 195 7.79 1.71 35.76
CA LEU A 195 7.14 2.77 36.54
C LEU A 195 5.71 3.03 36.13
N ILE A 196 5.41 3.06 34.84
CA ILE A 196 4.04 3.26 34.34
C ILE A 196 3.15 2.08 34.73
N ALA A 197 3.66 0.84 34.63
CA ALA A 197 2.93 -0.35 35.04
C ALA A 197 2.45 -0.30 36.49
N SER A 198 3.24 0.31 37.40
CA SER A 198 2.86 0.46 38.80
C SER A 198 1.60 1.31 39.05
N PHE A 199 1.19 2.13 38.06
CA PHE A 199 -0.02 2.95 38.08
C PHE A 199 -1.23 2.28 37.43
N ILE A 200 -1.04 1.11 36.78
CA ILE A 200 -2.10 0.38 36.09
C ILE A 200 -2.44 -0.89 36.88
N PRO A 201 -3.63 -0.99 37.49
CA PRO A 201 -3.97 -2.09 38.44
C PRO A 201 -3.83 -3.51 37.85
N GLU A 202 -3.97 -3.66 36.54
CA GLU A 202 -3.96 -4.96 35.84
C GLU A 202 -2.60 -5.28 35.18
N CYS A 203 -1.60 -4.41 35.34
CA CYS A 203 -0.26 -4.59 34.78
C CYS A 203 0.72 -5.12 35.82
N SER A 204 1.53 -6.12 35.43
CA SER A 204 2.68 -6.56 36.20
C SER A 204 3.92 -5.73 35.83
N GLU A 205 4.61 -5.19 36.86
CA GLU A 205 5.89 -4.50 36.62
C GLU A 205 6.92 -5.45 35.98
N ALA A 206 6.88 -6.74 36.31
CA ALA A 206 7.78 -7.75 35.75
C ALA A 206 7.56 -7.97 34.26
N ASP A 207 6.30 -7.95 33.78
CA ASP A 207 5.99 -8.09 32.38
C ASP A 207 6.33 -6.81 31.58
N ALA A 208 6.19 -5.65 32.22
CA ALA A 208 6.54 -4.37 31.61
C ALA A 208 8.06 -4.15 31.49
N PHE A 209 8.86 -4.94 32.24
CA PHE A 209 10.32 -4.85 32.21
C PHE A 209 10.97 -5.79 31.17
N GLN A 210 10.22 -6.70 30.56
CA GLN A 210 10.69 -7.62 29.51
C GLN A 210 10.58 -7.00 28.12
#